data_1ae9dc6ebdedfa44c8e50d09fcd09965
#
_entry.id   1ae9dc6ebdedfa44c8e50d09fcd09965
#
_cell.length_a   1.000
_cell.length_b   1.000
_cell.length_c   1.000
_cell.angle_alpha   90.00
_cell.angle_beta   90.00
_cell.angle_gamma   90.00
#
_symmetry.space_group_name_H-M   'P 1'
#
loop_
_entity.id
_entity.type
_entity.pdbx_description
1 polymer ?
#
loop_
_entity_poly.entity_id
_entity_poly.type
_entity_poly.pdbx_seq_one_letter_code
_entity_poly.pdbx_strand_id
1 'polypeptide(L)'
;MYDKNNVFAKIIRGEIPCNKIYENEHAMSFYDVNPMFSQHALIIPKGEYQDILDFASNASVAEQSAFWDCFTQTANIFGIDCNFNCLANAGIGAPFVKQSVFHFHLHLVAGNRTDAFEQLIEELQ
;
A
#
# COMPACT_ATOMS: atom_id res chain seq x y z
N MET A 1 -12.23 -10.13 -11.80
CA MET A 1 -13.26 -9.68 -10.84
C MET A 1 -12.63 -9.47 -9.47
N TYR A 2 -13.04 -8.43 -8.76
CA TYR A 2 -12.51 -8.12 -7.44
C TYR A 2 -12.92 -9.19 -6.42
N ASP A 3 -11.96 -9.75 -5.70
CA ASP A 3 -12.22 -10.73 -4.65
C ASP A 3 -12.42 -10.02 -3.31
N LYS A 4 -13.66 -10.01 -2.82
CA LYS A 4 -14.02 -9.37 -1.55
C LYS A 4 -13.45 -10.07 -0.32
N ASN A 5 -12.83 -11.23 -0.48
CA ASN A 5 -12.20 -11.99 0.60
C ASN A 5 -10.70 -11.71 0.73
N ASN A 6 -10.15 -10.75 -0.02
CA ASN A 6 -8.75 -10.38 0.15
C ASN A 6 -8.54 -9.73 1.53
N VAL A 7 -7.31 -9.82 2.02
CA VAL A 7 -6.99 -9.39 3.39
C VAL A 7 -7.21 -7.90 3.61
N PHE A 8 -6.97 -7.05 2.59
CA PHE A 8 -7.16 -5.60 2.75
C PHE A 8 -8.64 -5.23 2.79
N ALA A 9 -9.49 -5.92 2.01
CA ALA A 9 -10.94 -5.73 2.11
C ALA A 9 -11.43 -6.08 3.53
N LYS A 10 -10.89 -7.13 4.12
CA LYS A 10 -11.23 -7.54 5.49
C LYS A 10 -10.76 -6.51 6.53
N ILE A 11 -9.60 -5.91 6.32
CA ILE A 11 -9.11 -4.81 7.18
C ILE A 11 -10.05 -3.61 7.09
N ILE A 12 -10.48 -3.23 5.89
CA ILE A 12 -11.40 -2.11 5.68
C ILE A 12 -12.73 -2.34 6.40
N ARG A 13 -13.24 -3.59 6.39
CA ARG A 13 -14.48 -3.95 7.07
C ARG A 13 -14.31 -4.12 8.58
N GLY A 14 -13.10 -4.04 9.10
CA GLY A 14 -12.83 -4.23 10.53
C GLY A 14 -12.78 -5.68 10.97
N GLU A 15 -12.75 -6.65 10.05
CA GLU A 15 -12.71 -8.08 10.36
C GLU A 15 -11.31 -8.54 10.77
N ILE A 16 -10.27 -7.88 10.28
CA ILE A 16 -8.87 -8.16 10.60
C ILE A 16 -8.26 -6.86 11.14
N PRO A 17 -7.55 -6.90 12.27
CA PRO A 17 -6.88 -5.71 12.79
C PRO A 17 -5.69 -5.32 11.94
N CYS A 18 -5.35 -4.03 11.96
CA CYS A 18 -4.12 -3.51 11.38
C CYS A 18 -3.55 -2.44 12.31
N ASN A 19 -2.27 -2.13 12.15
CA ASN A 19 -1.63 -1.05 12.85
C ASN A 19 -1.77 0.22 12.02
N LYS A 20 -2.90 0.92 12.20
CA LYS A 20 -3.30 2.06 11.36
C LYS A 20 -2.39 3.26 11.60
N ILE A 21 -2.06 3.98 10.51
CA ILE A 21 -1.29 5.23 10.55
C ILE A 21 -2.23 6.42 10.38
N TYR A 22 -3.06 6.41 9.31
CA TYR A 22 -3.96 7.51 8.99
C TYR A 22 -5.19 6.97 8.27
N GLU A 23 -6.28 7.70 8.34
CA GLU A 23 -7.52 7.32 7.66
C GLU A 23 -8.35 8.58 7.35
N ASN A 24 -8.95 8.61 6.16
CA ASN A 24 -9.98 9.57 5.81
C ASN A 24 -11.18 8.82 5.23
N GLU A 25 -12.12 9.55 4.61
CA GLU A 25 -13.37 8.95 4.11
C GLU A 25 -13.13 7.85 3.06
N HIS A 26 -12.12 8.00 2.19
CA HIS A 26 -11.93 7.13 1.03
C HIS A 26 -10.63 6.34 1.02
N ALA A 27 -9.75 6.54 1.99
CA ALA A 27 -8.44 5.90 2.01
C ALA A 27 -7.96 5.68 3.43
N MET A 28 -7.02 4.76 3.58
CA MET A 28 -6.35 4.53 4.87
C MET A 28 -4.93 4.05 4.63
N SER A 29 -4.09 4.23 5.65
CA SER A 29 -2.74 3.69 5.65
C SER A 29 -2.46 2.95 6.95
N PHE A 30 -1.58 1.94 6.86
CA PHE A 30 -1.17 1.12 8.00
C PHE A 30 0.22 0.58 7.76
N TYR A 31 0.86 0.11 8.84
CA TYR A 31 2.19 -0.49 8.75
C TYR A 31 2.13 -1.85 8.07
N ASP A 32 3.09 -2.11 7.16
CA ASP A 32 3.26 -3.43 6.58
C ASP A 32 3.67 -4.41 7.70
N VAL A 33 3.02 -5.58 7.75
CA VAL A 33 3.32 -6.60 8.77
C VAL A 33 4.66 -7.30 8.54
N ASN A 34 5.19 -7.19 7.32
CA ASN A 34 6.50 -7.74 6.95
C ASN A 34 7.35 -6.64 6.31
N PRO A 35 7.78 -5.64 7.10
CA PRO A 35 8.40 -4.44 6.52
C PRO A 35 9.74 -4.75 5.86
N MET A 36 9.94 -4.19 4.67
CA MET A 36 11.20 -4.26 3.91
C MET A 36 12.18 -3.18 4.36
N PHE A 37 11.68 -2.15 5.03
CA PHE A 37 12.45 -1.01 5.49
C PHE A 37 11.96 -0.61 6.88
N SER A 38 12.79 0.14 7.61
CA SER A 38 12.44 0.58 8.98
C SER A 38 11.18 1.43 9.03
N GLN A 39 10.86 2.15 7.93
CA GLN A 39 9.57 2.81 7.74
C GLN A 39 8.92 2.22 6.49
N HIS A 40 7.81 1.54 6.66
CA HIS A 40 7.14 0.87 5.56
C HIS A 40 5.62 0.91 5.77
N ALA A 41 4.97 1.79 5.04
CA ALA A 41 3.52 1.95 5.07
C ALA A 41 2.90 1.38 3.80
N LEU A 42 1.66 0.92 3.93
CA LEU A 42 0.77 0.63 2.82
C LEU A 42 -0.35 1.67 2.81
N ILE A 43 -0.60 2.27 1.66
CA ILE A 43 -1.69 3.22 1.47
C ILE A 43 -2.69 2.58 0.53
N ILE A 44 -3.94 2.46 0.98
CA ILE A 44 -4.98 1.79 0.20
C ILE A 44 -6.21 2.67 0.06
N PRO A 45 -6.93 2.58 -1.07
CA PRO A 45 -8.27 3.13 -1.17
C PRO A 45 -9.25 2.23 -0.42
N LYS A 46 -10.36 2.77 0.05
CA LYS A 46 -11.43 1.95 0.65
C LYS A 46 -12.31 1.30 -0.41
N GLY A 47 -12.35 1.85 -1.62
CA GLY A 47 -13.09 1.28 -2.75
C GLY A 47 -12.44 0.01 -3.28
N GLU A 48 -13.20 -0.77 -4.05
CA GLU A 48 -12.80 -2.08 -4.57
C GLU A 48 -12.05 -1.94 -5.89
N TYR A 49 -10.75 -1.66 -5.81
CA TYR A 49 -9.86 -1.54 -6.96
C TYR A 49 -8.76 -2.59 -6.85
N GLN A 50 -8.54 -3.36 -7.93
CA GLN A 50 -7.61 -4.48 -7.91
C GLN A 50 -6.15 -4.05 -7.90
N ASP A 51 -5.83 -2.97 -8.63
CA ASP A 51 -4.46 -2.49 -8.78
C ASP A 51 -4.44 -0.99 -9.08
N ILE A 52 -3.23 -0.44 -9.25
CA ILE A 52 -3.05 0.99 -9.50
C ILE A 52 -3.73 1.45 -10.80
N LEU A 53 -3.72 0.63 -11.85
CA LEU A 53 -4.33 1.01 -13.11
C LEU A 53 -5.85 1.06 -13.01
N ASP A 54 -6.44 0.09 -12.31
CA ASP A 54 -7.88 0.06 -12.03
C ASP A 54 -8.30 1.30 -11.24
N PHE A 55 -7.56 1.63 -10.18
CA PHE A 55 -7.83 2.81 -9.36
C PHE A 55 -7.71 4.10 -10.18
N ALA A 56 -6.61 4.27 -10.90
CA ALA A 56 -6.36 5.46 -11.71
C ALA A 56 -7.42 5.67 -12.79
N SER A 57 -7.92 4.56 -13.36
CA SER A 57 -8.89 4.60 -14.47
C SER A 57 -10.32 4.80 -14.01
N ASN A 58 -10.70 4.26 -12.84
CA ASN A 58 -12.10 4.10 -12.47
C ASN A 58 -12.51 4.81 -11.18
N ALA A 59 -11.57 5.20 -10.32
CA ALA A 59 -11.91 5.90 -9.08
C ALA A 59 -12.44 7.31 -9.36
N SER A 60 -13.34 7.78 -8.51
CA SER A 60 -13.87 9.13 -8.59
C SER A 60 -12.79 10.17 -8.26
N VAL A 61 -13.03 11.41 -8.64
CA VAL A 61 -12.14 12.53 -8.29
C VAL A 61 -11.98 12.62 -6.77
N ALA A 62 -13.09 12.47 -6.04
CA ALA A 62 -13.07 12.53 -4.57
C ALA A 62 -12.21 11.41 -3.98
N GLU A 63 -12.33 10.19 -4.51
CA GLU A 63 -11.51 9.06 -4.07
C GLU A 63 -10.03 9.26 -4.36
N GLN A 64 -9.70 9.76 -5.54
CA GLN A 64 -8.31 10.02 -5.92
C GLN A 64 -7.70 11.13 -5.08
N SER A 65 -8.43 12.22 -4.85
CA SER A 65 -7.98 13.31 -3.99
C SER A 65 -7.74 12.84 -2.56
N ALA A 66 -8.64 12.05 -2.01
CA ALA A 66 -8.53 11.51 -0.66
C ALA A 66 -7.35 10.54 -0.54
N PHE A 67 -7.07 9.75 -1.57
CA PHE A 67 -5.93 8.84 -1.59
C PHE A 67 -4.60 9.62 -1.47
N TRP A 68 -4.43 10.68 -2.26
CA TRP A 68 -3.21 11.47 -2.22
C TRP A 68 -3.09 12.29 -0.95
N ASP A 69 -4.20 12.72 -0.35
CA ASP A 69 -4.18 13.32 0.99
C ASP A 69 -3.68 12.31 2.01
N CYS A 70 -4.18 11.08 1.96
CA CYS A 70 -3.73 10.00 2.85
C CYS A 70 -2.23 9.75 2.68
N PHE A 71 -1.74 9.72 1.45
CA PHE A 71 -0.31 9.59 1.16
C PHE A 71 0.48 10.72 1.85
N THR A 72 0.06 11.96 1.68
CA THR A 72 0.74 13.13 2.24
C THR A 72 0.74 13.09 3.76
N GLN A 73 -0.39 12.77 4.38
CA GLN A 73 -0.49 12.69 5.83
C GLN A 73 0.37 11.56 6.39
N THR A 74 0.43 10.42 5.72
CA THR A 74 1.28 9.30 6.11
C THR A 74 2.77 9.69 6.05
N ALA A 75 3.18 10.36 4.98
CA ALA A 75 4.55 10.86 4.85
C ALA A 75 4.89 11.85 5.95
N ASN A 76 3.95 12.75 6.29
CA ASN A 76 4.13 13.72 7.38
C ASN A 76 4.29 13.03 8.73
N ILE A 77 3.49 12.01 9.01
CA ILE A 77 3.59 11.22 10.26
C ILE A 77 4.95 10.53 10.34
N PHE A 78 5.45 10.01 9.22
CA PHE A 78 6.80 9.42 9.16
C PHE A 78 7.93 10.43 9.25
N GLY A 79 7.64 11.73 9.09
CA GLY A 79 8.66 12.76 9.03
C GLY A 79 9.44 12.77 7.72
N ILE A 80 8.85 12.23 6.65
CA ILE A 80 9.51 12.14 5.35
C ILE A 80 9.30 13.43 4.57
N ASP A 81 10.39 14.03 4.08
CA ASP A 81 10.35 15.15 3.15
C ASP A 81 11.14 14.84 1.86
N CYS A 82 12.02 13.84 1.94
CA CYS A 82 12.81 13.33 0.80
C CYS A 82 13.39 11.96 1.20
N ASN A 83 14.14 11.32 0.29
CA ASN A 83 14.82 10.05 0.53
C ASN A 83 13.85 8.90 0.86
N PHE A 84 12.90 8.70 -0.03
CA PHE A 84 11.92 7.62 0.08
C PHE A 84 11.65 7.01 -1.30
N ASN A 85 11.02 5.85 -1.29
CA ASN A 85 10.53 5.23 -2.52
C ASN A 85 9.04 4.92 -2.39
N CYS A 86 8.36 4.96 -3.52
CA CYS A 86 7.00 4.45 -3.65
C CYS A 86 6.99 3.32 -4.67
N LEU A 87 6.19 2.28 -4.40
CA LEU A 87 6.10 1.13 -5.29
C LEU A 87 4.67 0.58 -5.28
N ALA A 88 4.15 0.31 -6.47
CA ALA A 88 2.89 -0.40 -6.63
C ALA A 88 3.11 -1.56 -7.61
N ASN A 89 2.75 -2.77 -7.17
CA ASN A 89 2.87 -3.97 -7.99
C ASN A 89 1.49 -4.31 -8.58
N ALA A 90 1.43 -4.63 -9.86
CA ALA A 90 0.19 -4.97 -10.52
C ALA A 90 0.32 -6.31 -11.24
N GLY A 91 -0.53 -7.28 -10.86
CA GLY A 91 -0.61 -8.59 -11.48
C GLY A 91 0.41 -9.60 -10.97
N ILE A 92 0.13 -10.88 -11.22
CA ILE A 92 1.01 -11.99 -10.80
C ILE A 92 2.25 -12.11 -11.68
N GLY A 93 2.24 -11.48 -12.85
CA GLY A 93 3.36 -11.48 -13.79
C GLY A 93 4.17 -10.20 -13.79
N ALA A 94 4.04 -9.35 -12.76
CA ALA A 94 4.81 -8.11 -12.69
C ALA A 94 6.31 -8.42 -12.66
N PRO A 95 7.12 -7.72 -13.48
CA PRO A 95 8.50 -8.15 -13.73
C PRO A 95 9.44 -7.99 -12.54
N PHE A 96 9.19 -7.07 -11.63
CA PHE A 96 10.05 -6.88 -10.47
C PHE A 96 9.54 -7.69 -9.27
N VAL A 97 8.35 -7.38 -8.78
CA VAL A 97 7.70 -8.10 -7.68
C VAL A 97 6.23 -8.27 -8.05
N LYS A 98 5.72 -9.49 -7.95
CA LYS A 98 4.32 -9.78 -8.23
C LYS A 98 3.41 -9.12 -7.19
N GLN A 99 2.17 -8.85 -7.58
CA GLN A 99 1.15 -8.40 -6.65
C GLN A 99 0.71 -9.59 -5.79
N SER A 100 0.80 -9.44 -4.47
CA SER A 100 0.43 -10.50 -3.52
C SER A 100 -1.00 -10.40 -3.02
N VAL A 101 -1.54 -9.18 -2.93
CA VAL A 101 -2.92 -8.92 -2.51
C VAL A 101 -3.61 -8.11 -3.61
N PHE A 102 -4.74 -8.63 -4.13
CA PHE A 102 -5.45 -8.01 -5.25
C PHE A 102 -6.45 -6.96 -4.79
N HIS A 103 -5.95 -6.03 -4.00
CA HIS A 103 -6.54 -4.75 -3.66
C HIS A 103 -5.43 -3.73 -3.79
N PHE A 104 -5.64 -2.67 -4.57
CA PHE A 104 -4.59 -1.68 -4.83
C PHE A 104 -3.96 -1.20 -3.53
N HIS A 105 -2.63 -1.24 -3.48
CA HIS A 105 -1.87 -0.69 -2.37
C HIS A 105 -0.57 -0.08 -2.88
N LEU A 106 -0.24 1.09 -2.33
CA LEU A 106 0.99 1.78 -2.63
C LEU A 106 1.92 1.62 -1.43
N HIS A 107 3.11 1.07 -1.67
CA HIS A 107 4.15 1.01 -0.65
C HIS A 107 4.82 2.38 -0.54
N LEU A 108 4.95 2.88 0.68
CA LEU A 108 5.76 4.06 0.99
C LEU A 108 6.85 3.62 1.94
N VAL A 109 8.10 3.70 1.50
CA VAL A 109 9.23 3.13 2.25
C VAL A 109 10.35 4.14 2.42
N ALA A 110 10.98 4.11 3.59
CA ALA A 110 12.11 4.96 3.92
C ALA A 110 12.95 4.30 5.02
N GLY A 111 14.11 4.85 5.28
CA GLY A 111 15.01 4.38 6.34
C GLY A 111 15.89 3.24 5.91
N ASN A 112 16.16 2.31 6.83
CA ASN A 112 17.12 1.24 6.65
C ASN A 112 16.47 -0.03 6.14
N ARG A 113 17.22 -0.83 5.37
CA ARG A 113 16.78 -2.15 4.92
C ARG A 113 16.62 -3.09 6.11
N THR A 114 15.62 -3.97 6.03
CA THR A 114 15.39 -5.03 7.02
C THR A 114 15.91 -6.36 6.48
N ASP A 115 15.90 -7.39 7.33
CA ASP A 115 16.25 -8.75 6.90
C ASP A 115 15.29 -9.26 5.83
N ALA A 116 14.02 -8.88 5.90
CA ALA A 116 13.03 -9.25 4.88
C ALA A 116 13.41 -8.70 3.51
N PHE A 117 13.93 -7.47 3.44
CA PHE A 117 14.42 -6.89 2.19
C PHE A 117 15.61 -7.68 1.64
N GLU A 118 16.58 -8.01 2.49
CA GLU A 118 17.77 -8.75 2.05
C GLU A 118 17.38 -10.13 1.52
N GLN A 119 16.43 -10.80 2.15
CA GLN A 119 15.91 -12.08 1.67
C GLN A 119 15.21 -11.94 0.32
N LEU A 120 14.42 -10.89 0.11
CA LEU A 120 13.75 -10.62 -1.16
C LEU A 120 14.78 -10.46 -2.28
N ILE A 121 15.85 -9.71 -2.05
CA ILE A 121 16.90 -9.49 -3.05
C ILE A 121 17.60 -10.82 -3.41
N GLU A 122 17.84 -11.69 -2.44
CA GLU A 122 18.40 -13.02 -2.70
C GLU A 122 17.47 -13.86 -3.59
N GLU A 123 16.16 -13.82 -3.32
CA GLU A 123 15.17 -14.56 -4.10
C GLU A 123 15.05 -14.05 -5.56
N LEU A 124 15.36 -12.78 -5.81
CA LEU A 124 15.33 -12.20 -7.15
C LEU A 124 16.56 -12.52 -7.98
N GLN A 125 17.61 -13.03 -7.37
CA GLN A 125 18.84 -13.43 -8.03
C GLN A 125 18.81 -14.92 -8.39
#